data_1b86a738f9a588f891c2d59682fb9d45
#
_entry.id   1b86a738f9a588f891c2d59682fb9d45
#
_cell.length_a   1.000
_cell.length_b   1.000
_cell.length_c   1.000
_cell.angle_alpha   90.00
_cell.angle_beta   90.00
_cell.angle_gamma   90.00
#
_symmetry.space_group_name_H-M   'P 1'
#
loop_
_entity.id
_entity.type
_entity.pdbx_description
1 polymer ?
#
loop_
_entity_poly.entity_id
_entity_poly.type
_entity_poly.pdbx_seq_one_letter_code
_entity_poly.pdbx_strand_id
1 'polypeptide(L)'
;MPINLALLLLLLCSLMTSTNFNTSKALQFHQELLGFSQDFDSINSPSMSPTFSSSPYYYTILPSPSPSPASAPLVPAFFVLGDSSVDCGTNNYLGTFARADRLPYGRDFDTHVPTGRFCNGRIPVDYLALRLGLPFVPSYLGQTGSVEDMIQGVNYASAAAGIIFSSGSELGQRISFTQQIQQFTDTYQEFIIDMGEDAAANLISNSVFYVSIGINDYIHYYLSNESNVQNVYLPWSFNQFLASSVSQEIKNLYNINVRKVVLMGLPPIGCAPHYLWKYNRENGECVEEINDMIMEFNFVMRYAIHELHQDLPDLDIIFCDMYEGSMDIIKNYEHYGFNVTTDACCGLGKFKGWLTCISPDMACDNASNHIWWDQFHPTDAVNAILADNVWNSLHTKMCYPMNLEDMVAPKS
;
A
#
# COMPACT_ATOMS: atom_id res chain seq x y z
N MET A 1 13.77 -8.21 -21.53
CA MET A 1 12.89 -8.65 -22.66
C MET A 1 12.32 -7.39 -23.28
N PRO A 2 12.38 -7.17 -24.58
CA PRO A 2 11.79 -5.98 -25.15
C PRO A 2 10.28 -6.03 -24.96
N ILE A 3 9.73 -4.98 -24.36
CA ILE A 3 8.30 -4.79 -24.21
C ILE A 3 7.67 -4.83 -25.60
N ASN A 4 6.70 -5.69 -25.79
CA ASN A 4 6.05 -5.84 -27.08
C ASN A 4 5.24 -4.56 -27.37
N LEU A 5 5.75 -3.73 -28.29
CA LEU A 5 5.18 -2.45 -28.70
C LEU A 5 3.68 -2.58 -29.09
N ALA A 6 3.28 -3.78 -29.57
CA ALA A 6 1.90 -4.10 -29.89
C ALA A 6 0.99 -4.12 -28.64
N LEU A 7 1.50 -4.56 -27.48
CA LEU A 7 0.73 -4.60 -26.24
C LEU A 7 0.53 -3.17 -25.67
N LEU A 8 1.55 -2.31 -25.81
CA LEU A 8 1.45 -0.90 -25.44
C LEU A 8 0.44 -0.16 -26.33
N LEU A 9 0.40 -0.47 -27.63
CA LEU A 9 -0.56 0.10 -28.59
C LEU A 9 -2.00 -0.40 -28.32
N LEU A 10 -2.19 -1.64 -27.89
CA LEU A 10 -3.51 -2.16 -27.52
C LEU A 10 -4.03 -1.54 -26.22
N LEU A 11 -3.18 -1.30 -25.24
CA LEU A 11 -3.51 -0.54 -24.02
C LEU A 11 -3.89 0.91 -24.34
N LEU A 12 -3.16 1.57 -25.23
CA LEU A 12 -3.45 2.93 -25.70
C LEU A 12 -4.76 2.98 -26.50
N CYS A 13 -5.05 1.98 -27.34
CA CYS A 13 -6.32 1.90 -28.07
C CYS A 13 -7.52 1.65 -27.14
N SER A 14 -7.39 0.81 -26.12
CA SER A 14 -8.44 0.58 -25.14
C SER A 14 -8.76 1.83 -24.30
N LEU A 15 -7.75 2.63 -23.96
CA LEU A 15 -7.90 3.91 -23.26
C LEU A 15 -8.51 5.01 -24.16
N MET A 16 -8.28 4.96 -25.46
CA MET A 16 -8.82 5.95 -26.42
C MET A 16 -10.30 5.76 -26.73
N THR A 17 -10.86 4.59 -26.51
CA THR A 17 -12.31 4.33 -26.74
C THR A 17 -13.20 4.86 -25.62
N SER A 18 -12.64 5.14 -24.45
CA SER A 18 -13.38 5.63 -23.27
C SER A 18 -13.39 7.17 -23.10
N THR A 19 -12.63 7.91 -23.93
CA THR A 19 -12.64 9.37 -23.88
C THR A 19 -12.88 9.94 -25.28
N ASN A 20 -13.65 11.04 -25.40
CA ASN A 20 -13.84 11.82 -26.64
C ASN A 20 -12.52 12.48 -27.06
N PHE A 21 -11.57 11.70 -27.54
CA PHE A 21 -10.25 12.18 -27.93
C PHE A 21 -10.24 12.71 -29.36
N ASN A 22 -9.81 13.94 -29.53
CA ASN A 22 -9.65 14.58 -30.84
C ASN A 22 -8.43 13.97 -31.54
N THR A 23 -8.62 13.33 -32.69
CA THR A 23 -7.60 12.61 -33.50
C THR A 23 -6.37 13.46 -33.83
N SER A 24 -6.48 14.79 -33.85
CA SER A 24 -5.36 15.70 -34.09
C SER A 24 -4.31 15.69 -32.97
N LYS A 25 -4.72 15.49 -31.71
CA LYS A 25 -3.79 15.42 -30.57
C LYS A 25 -3.05 14.07 -30.50
N ALA A 26 -3.68 12.99 -30.95
CA ALA A 26 -3.05 11.67 -31.01
C ALA A 26 -1.92 11.61 -32.07
N LEU A 27 -2.09 12.30 -33.19
CA LEU A 27 -1.09 12.42 -34.24
C LEU A 27 0.12 13.27 -33.81
N GLN A 28 -0.11 14.33 -33.06
CA GLN A 28 0.98 15.18 -32.53
C GLN A 28 1.83 14.41 -31.52
N PHE A 29 1.21 13.63 -30.65
CA PHE A 29 1.89 12.78 -29.68
C PHE A 29 2.74 11.66 -30.34
N HIS A 30 2.26 11.10 -31.47
CA HIS A 30 3.00 10.10 -32.24
C HIS A 30 4.25 10.72 -32.90
N GLN A 31 4.21 11.98 -33.32
CA GLN A 31 5.36 12.69 -33.89
C GLN A 31 6.42 13.05 -32.83
N GLU A 32 5.99 13.39 -31.60
CA GLU A 32 6.90 13.64 -30.48
C GLU A 32 7.63 12.36 -30.04
N LEU A 33 6.95 11.20 -30.01
CA LEU A 33 7.57 9.90 -29.70
C LEU A 33 8.62 9.46 -30.74
N LEU A 34 8.43 9.78 -32.01
CA LEU A 34 9.38 9.43 -33.07
C LEU A 34 10.60 10.37 -33.10
N GLY A 35 10.49 11.60 -32.56
CA GLY A 35 11.59 12.55 -32.40
C GLY A 35 12.63 12.15 -31.38
N PHE A 36 12.27 11.35 -30.37
CA PHE A 36 13.17 10.87 -29.31
C PHE A 36 14.08 9.69 -29.72
N SER A 37 13.87 9.11 -30.91
CA SER A 37 14.60 7.91 -31.36
C SER A 37 15.87 8.20 -32.18
N GLN A 38 16.25 9.44 -32.42
CA GLN A 38 17.34 9.75 -33.37
C GLN A 38 18.63 10.34 -32.77
N ASP A 39 18.74 10.56 -31.44
CA ASP A 39 19.92 11.23 -30.84
C ASP A 39 20.82 10.32 -29.98
N PHE A 40 20.81 8.99 -30.19
CA PHE A 40 21.67 8.06 -29.43
C PHE A 40 22.77 7.41 -30.27
N ASP A 41 23.57 8.17 -31.00
CA ASP A 41 24.86 7.72 -31.51
C ASP A 41 25.88 8.88 -31.52
N SER A 42 26.66 8.94 -30.47
CA SER A 42 28.04 9.44 -30.40
C SER A 42 28.41 10.12 -29.07
N ILE A 43 28.96 9.39 -28.14
CA ILE A 43 29.92 9.94 -27.15
C ILE A 43 31.01 8.90 -26.91
N ASN A 44 32.19 9.16 -27.43
CA ASN A 44 33.46 8.46 -27.16
C ASN A 44 33.96 8.82 -25.75
N SER A 45 34.38 7.81 -25.01
CA SER A 45 35.05 7.93 -23.70
C SER A 45 36.51 8.21 -23.83
N PRO A 46 37.14 9.03 -22.97
CA PRO A 46 38.55 8.94 -22.65
C PRO A 46 38.80 8.24 -21.30
N SER A 47 39.65 7.24 -21.34
CA SER A 47 40.21 6.54 -20.18
C SER A 47 41.14 7.43 -19.37
N MET A 48 40.93 7.55 -18.06
CA MET A 48 41.97 7.98 -17.11
C MET A 48 42.04 7.01 -15.94
N SER A 49 43.19 6.42 -15.75
CA SER A 49 43.56 5.60 -14.60
C SER A 49 44.06 6.48 -13.46
N PRO A 50 43.63 6.32 -12.21
CA PRO A 50 44.27 6.94 -11.07
C PRO A 50 45.34 6.02 -10.48
N THR A 51 46.53 6.56 -10.33
CA THR A 51 47.68 5.98 -9.58
C THR A 51 47.39 6.01 -8.08
N PHE A 52 47.41 4.85 -7.44
CA PHE A 52 47.36 4.72 -5.97
C PHE A 52 48.74 4.95 -5.34
N SER A 53 48.81 5.92 -4.42
CA SER A 53 49.90 6.09 -3.47
C SER A 53 49.54 5.36 -2.18
N SER A 54 50.34 4.36 -1.79
CA SER A 54 50.20 3.55 -0.59
C SER A 54 50.83 4.25 0.62
N SER A 55 50.02 4.50 1.66
CA SER A 55 50.48 4.79 3.02
C SER A 55 49.88 3.78 3.99
N PRO A 56 50.67 3.10 4.85
CA PRO A 56 50.17 2.08 5.75
C PRO A 56 49.67 2.71 7.07
N TYR A 57 48.36 2.85 7.22
CA TYR A 57 47.75 3.05 8.53
C TYR A 57 47.30 1.72 9.10
N TYR A 58 47.95 1.28 10.21
CA TYR A 58 47.48 0.17 11.01
C TYR A 58 46.20 0.57 11.75
N TYR A 59 45.05 0.06 11.31
CA TYR A 59 43.84 0.10 12.10
C TYR A 59 43.81 -1.10 13.05
N THR A 60 43.87 -0.85 14.33
CA THR A 60 43.55 -1.84 15.36
C THR A 60 42.05 -2.13 15.23
N ILE A 61 41.72 -3.33 14.73
CA ILE A 61 40.35 -3.82 14.72
C ILE A 61 39.98 -4.13 16.17
N LEU A 62 39.23 -3.23 16.80
CA LEU A 62 38.48 -3.56 18.02
C LEU A 62 37.42 -4.61 17.66
N PRO A 63 37.27 -5.68 18.47
CA PRO A 63 36.21 -6.64 18.22
C PRO A 63 34.86 -5.90 18.24
N SER A 64 34.06 -6.11 17.20
CA SER A 64 32.68 -5.61 17.17
C SER A 64 31.97 -6.07 18.45
N PRO A 65 31.19 -5.18 19.11
CA PRO A 65 30.40 -5.60 20.24
C PRO A 65 29.50 -6.77 19.78
N SER A 66 29.49 -7.84 20.57
CA SER A 66 28.57 -8.95 20.35
C SER A 66 27.15 -8.38 20.24
N PRO A 67 26.32 -8.81 19.26
CA PRO A 67 24.93 -8.35 19.19
C PRO A 67 24.28 -8.60 20.55
N SER A 68 23.72 -7.56 21.14
CA SER A 68 22.87 -7.75 22.32
C SER A 68 21.76 -8.73 21.94
N PRO A 69 21.34 -9.62 22.87
CA PRO A 69 20.27 -10.57 22.56
C PRO A 69 19.07 -9.77 22.04
N ALA A 70 18.60 -10.13 20.85
CA ALA A 70 17.40 -9.53 20.27
C ALA A 70 16.26 -9.65 21.30
N SER A 71 15.61 -8.57 21.64
CA SER A 71 14.44 -8.59 22.51
C SER A 71 13.41 -9.56 21.88
N ALA A 72 12.74 -10.36 22.71
CA ALA A 72 11.68 -11.22 22.21
C ALA A 72 10.60 -10.36 21.48
N PRO A 73 9.99 -10.88 20.40
CA PRO A 73 8.91 -10.19 19.72
C PRO A 73 7.78 -9.83 20.70
N LEU A 74 7.14 -8.68 20.50
CA LEU A 74 6.04 -8.19 21.34
C LEU A 74 4.76 -9.01 21.15
N VAL A 75 4.61 -9.63 19.98
CA VAL A 75 3.51 -10.54 19.62
C VAL A 75 4.07 -11.73 18.85
N PRO A 76 3.40 -12.89 18.87
CA PRO A 76 3.91 -14.09 18.19
C PRO A 76 3.93 -13.94 16.66
N ALA A 77 2.93 -13.24 16.08
CA ALA A 77 2.83 -13.07 14.64
C ALA A 77 2.12 -11.77 14.26
N PHE A 78 2.35 -11.34 13.01
CA PHE A 78 1.73 -10.19 12.39
C PHE A 78 1.13 -10.58 11.04
N PHE A 79 -0.20 -10.60 10.94
CA PHE A 79 -0.94 -10.95 9.73
C PHE A 79 -1.48 -9.71 9.06
N VAL A 80 -1.39 -9.65 7.72
CA VAL A 80 -1.77 -8.49 6.93
C VAL A 80 -2.81 -8.87 5.88
N LEU A 81 -3.94 -8.15 5.86
CA LEU A 81 -4.98 -8.23 4.83
C LEU A 81 -5.16 -6.84 4.21
N GLY A 82 -5.42 -6.77 2.92
CA GLY A 82 -5.64 -5.47 2.31
C GLY A 82 -5.48 -5.43 0.80
N ASP A 83 -5.13 -4.23 0.35
CA ASP A 83 -4.96 -3.90 -1.06
C ASP A 83 -3.50 -3.51 -1.39
N SER A 84 -3.31 -2.70 -2.47
CA SER A 84 -1.98 -2.25 -2.90
C SER A 84 -1.21 -1.42 -1.87
N SER A 85 -1.90 -0.82 -0.90
CA SER A 85 -1.26 -0.04 0.17
C SER A 85 -0.35 -0.89 1.07
N VAL A 86 -0.62 -2.20 1.13
CA VAL A 86 0.08 -3.15 2.00
C VAL A 86 0.46 -4.48 1.31
N ASP A 87 0.21 -4.63 0.00
CA ASP A 87 0.67 -5.79 -0.78
C ASP A 87 2.21 -5.80 -0.85
N CYS A 88 2.84 -6.85 -0.36
CA CYS A 88 4.30 -7.02 -0.37
C CYS A 88 4.81 -7.91 -1.52
N GLY A 89 3.94 -8.27 -2.47
CA GLY A 89 4.29 -9.05 -3.66
C GLY A 89 3.36 -10.21 -4.00
N THR A 90 2.17 -10.30 -3.41
CA THR A 90 1.15 -11.30 -3.78
C THR A 90 0.79 -11.21 -5.25
N ASN A 91 0.59 -9.99 -5.77
CA ASN A 91 0.22 -9.78 -7.16
C ASN A 91 1.30 -10.15 -8.19
N ASN A 92 2.56 -10.37 -7.77
CA ASN A 92 3.62 -10.86 -8.65
C ASN A 92 3.30 -12.25 -9.25
N TYR A 93 2.48 -13.03 -8.54
CA TYR A 93 2.08 -14.40 -8.90
C TYR A 93 0.75 -14.46 -9.67
N LEU A 94 0.09 -13.31 -9.93
CA LEU A 94 -1.21 -13.23 -10.55
C LEU A 94 -1.15 -12.69 -11.98
N GLY A 95 -2.10 -13.08 -12.82
CA GLY A 95 -2.30 -12.52 -14.18
C GLY A 95 -3.04 -11.18 -14.10
N THR A 96 -2.35 -10.11 -13.73
CA THR A 96 -2.93 -8.78 -13.49
C THR A 96 -2.03 -7.66 -13.99
N PHE A 97 -2.61 -6.48 -14.29
CA PHE A 97 -1.88 -5.24 -14.54
C PHE A 97 -1.52 -4.50 -13.24
N ALA A 98 -2.20 -4.79 -12.13
CA ALA A 98 -1.91 -4.23 -10.82
C ALA A 98 -0.68 -4.93 -10.21
N ARG A 99 0.53 -4.59 -10.71
CA ARG A 99 1.83 -5.17 -10.29
C ARG A 99 2.88 -4.08 -10.10
N ALA A 100 3.72 -4.26 -9.11
CA ALA A 100 4.84 -3.38 -8.78
C ALA A 100 6.17 -4.15 -8.69
N ASP A 101 6.32 -5.22 -9.46
CA ASP A 101 7.50 -6.10 -9.54
C ASP A 101 8.52 -5.66 -10.60
N ARG A 102 8.56 -4.37 -10.92
CA ARG A 102 9.44 -3.74 -11.90
C ARG A 102 9.99 -2.41 -11.40
N LEU A 103 11.21 -2.06 -11.82
CA LEU A 103 11.75 -0.73 -11.56
C LEU A 103 10.85 0.34 -12.24
N PRO A 104 10.68 1.51 -11.57
CA PRO A 104 11.45 1.99 -10.41
C PRO A 104 10.80 1.69 -9.04
N TYR A 105 9.72 0.87 -8.97
CA TYR A 105 9.23 0.39 -7.68
C TYR A 105 10.35 -0.30 -6.91
N GLY A 106 10.41 -0.09 -5.60
CA GLY A 106 11.41 -0.71 -4.73
C GLY A 106 12.87 -0.22 -4.94
N ARG A 107 13.10 0.85 -5.72
CA ARG A 107 14.45 1.38 -5.96
C ARG A 107 15.18 1.81 -4.68
N ASP A 108 14.41 2.27 -3.67
CA ASP A 108 14.91 2.72 -2.37
C ASP A 108 14.63 1.68 -1.26
N PHE A 109 14.10 0.49 -1.62
CA PHE A 109 13.95 -0.62 -0.70
C PHE A 109 15.32 -1.18 -0.27
N ASP A 110 15.39 -1.87 0.86
CA ASP A 110 16.64 -2.37 1.47
C ASP A 110 17.56 -3.14 0.51
N THR A 111 16.96 -3.84 -0.46
CA THR A 111 17.70 -4.62 -1.46
C THR A 111 17.85 -3.91 -2.79
N HIS A 112 17.25 -2.73 -2.97
CA HIS A 112 17.16 -1.99 -4.24
C HIS A 112 16.56 -2.80 -5.40
N VAL A 113 15.71 -3.79 -5.07
CA VAL A 113 15.05 -4.68 -6.05
C VAL A 113 13.53 -4.57 -5.87
N PRO A 114 12.76 -4.51 -6.97
CA PRO A 114 11.31 -4.52 -6.92
C PRO A 114 10.79 -5.78 -6.23
N THR A 115 9.94 -5.61 -5.24
CA THR A 115 9.38 -6.71 -4.44
C THR A 115 7.91 -6.96 -4.72
N GLY A 116 7.25 -6.03 -5.41
CA GLY A 116 5.79 -6.00 -5.58
C GLY A 116 5.09 -4.97 -4.69
N ARG A 117 5.82 -4.27 -3.81
CA ARG A 117 5.32 -3.12 -3.04
C ARG A 117 5.06 -1.93 -3.94
N PHE A 118 3.90 -1.32 -3.85
CA PHE A 118 3.52 -0.13 -4.63
C PHE A 118 4.13 1.15 -4.04
N CYS A 119 5.46 1.16 -3.94
CA CYS A 119 6.23 2.23 -3.32
C CYS A 119 7.66 2.25 -3.87
N ASN A 120 8.38 3.35 -3.68
CA ASN A 120 9.83 3.41 -3.94
C ASN A 120 10.63 2.57 -2.94
N GLY A 121 10.13 2.37 -1.72
CA GLY A 121 10.80 1.64 -0.64
C GLY A 121 9.84 0.80 0.17
N ARG A 122 9.83 0.98 1.49
CA ARG A 122 9.00 0.24 2.43
C ARG A 122 7.56 0.74 2.45
N ILE A 123 6.63 -0.15 2.74
CA ILE A 123 5.22 0.14 3.03
C ILE A 123 4.97 0.16 4.55
N PRO A 124 3.85 0.71 5.07
CA PRO A 124 3.65 0.89 6.50
C PRO A 124 3.84 -0.37 7.34
N VAL A 125 3.39 -1.52 6.85
CA VAL A 125 3.48 -2.81 7.57
C VAL A 125 4.91 -3.32 7.73
N ASP A 126 5.85 -2.91 6.87
CA ASP A 126 7.27 -3.25 7.04
C ASP A 126 7.85 -2.55 8.30
N TYR A 127 7.53 -1.27 8.48
CA TYR A 127 7.93 -0.51 9.67
C TYR A 127 7.31 -1.04 10.95
N LEU A 128 6.02 -1.43 10.89
CA LEU A 128 5.30 -1.97 12.03
C LEU A 128 5.82 -3.36 12.43
N ALA A 129 6.14 -4.24 11.45
CA ALA A 129 6.75 -5.53 11.73
C ALA A 129 8.05 -5.38 12.52
N LEU A 130 8.94 -4.47 12.10
CA LEU A 130 10.20 -4.19 12.82
C LEU A 130 9.98 -3.69 14.25
N ARG A 131 8.96 -2.84 14.49
CA ARG A 131 8.62 -2.35 15.84
C ARG A 131 8.03 -3.45 16.73
N LEU A 132 7.31 -4.40 16.13
CA LEU A 132 6.83 -5.60 16.82
C LEU A 132 7.95 -6.60 17.12
N GLY A 133 9.17 -6.38 16.63
CA GLY A 133 10.31 -7.30 16.76
C GLY A 133 10.23 -8.50 15.83
N LEU A 134 9.46 -8.38 14.74
CA LEU A 134 9.22 -9.42 13.73
C LEU A 134 9.97 -9.11 12.42
N PRO A 135 10.27 -10.13 11.59
CA PRO A 135 10.76 -9.91 10.23
C PRO A 135 9.67 -9.26 9.36
N PHE A 136 10.07 -8.78 8.17
CA PHE A 136 9.10 -8.38 7.15
C PHE A 136 8.17 -9.56 6.83
N VAL A 137 6.87 -9.25 6.79
CA VAL A 137 5.83 -10.26 6.58
C VAL A 137 5.88 -10.73 5.12
N PRO A 138 6.04 -12.04 4.85
CA PRO A 138 6.11 -12.56 3.50
C PRO A 138 4.73 -12.61 2.83
N SER A 139 4.68 -12.52 1.48
CA SER A 139 3.44 -12.66 0.73
C SER A 139 2.95 -14.10 0.73
N TYR A 140 1.64 -14.32 0.87
CA TYR A 140 1.02 -15.66 0.93
C TYR A 140 1.35 -16.50 -0.31
N LEU A 141 1.17 -15.95 -1.51
CA LEU A 141 1.47 -16.70 -2.74
C LEU A 141 2.96 -16.95 -3.00
N GLY A 142 3.84 -16.26 -2.25
CA GLY A 142 5.29 -16.48 -2.31
C GLY A 142 5.80 -17.57 -1.36
N GLN A 143 4.91 -18.14 -0.52
CA GLN A 143 5.31 -19.15 0.46
C GLN A 143 5.42 -20.55 -0.17
N THR A 144 6.26 -21.38 0.46
CA THR A 144 6.43 -22.80 0.08
C THR A 144 5.35 -23.70 0.67
N GLY A 145 4.53 -23.16 1.60
CA GLY A 145 3.48 -23.87 2.32
C GLY A 145 3.98 -24.55 3.60
N SER A 146 5.18 -24.24 4.09
CA SER A 146 5.61 -24.74 5.40
C SER A 146 5.06 -23.88 6.53
N VAL A 147 4.65 -24.51 7.65
CA VAL A 147 4.17 -23.80 8.84
C VAL A 147 5.25 -22.89 9.42
N GLU A 148 6.51 -23.32 9.40
CA GLU A 148 7.65 -22.56 9.90
C GLU A 148 7.81 -21.22 9.18
N ASP A 149 7.50 -21.15 7.88
CA ASP A 149 7.60 -19.92 7.07
C ASP A 149 6.45 -18.94 7.38
N MET A 150 5.32 -19.44 7.93
CA MET A 150 4.09 -18.68 8.15
C MET A 150 3.84 -18.32 9.62
N ILE A 151 4.53 -19.00 10.57
CA ILE A 151 4.20 -18.93 12.01
C ILE A 151 4.40 -17.53 12.61
N GLN A 152 5.24 -16.68 12.01
CA GLN A 152 5.46 -15.30 12.45
C GLN A 152 4.58 -14.28 11.70
N GLY A 153 3.70 -14.76 10.83
CA GLY A 153 2.74 -13.95 10.07
C GLY A 153 2.88 -14.09 8.56
N VAL A 154 1.79 -13.74 7.88
CA VAL A 154 1.66 -13.81 6.41
C VAL A 154 0.91 -12.57 5.93
N ASN A 155 1.29 -12.08 4.76
CA ASN A 155 0.62 -11.00 4.08
C ASN A 155 -0.27 -11.57 2.95
N TYR A 156 -1.59 -11.47 3.12
CA TYR A 156 -2.61 -11.91 2.16
C TYR A 156 -3.06 -10.78 1.23
N ALA A 157 -2.60 -9.55 1.47
CA ALA A 157 -3.03 -8.39 0.70
C ALA A 157 -2.76 -8.57 -0.80
N SER A 158 -3.67 -8.04 -1.60
CA SER A 158 -3.61 -8.12 -3.05
C SER A 158 -3.97 -6.79 -3.67
N ALA A 159 -3.10 -6.25 -4.50
CA ALA A 159 -3.34 -4.97 -5.17
C ALA A 159 -4.63 -5.00 -6.02
N ALA A 160 -5.34 -3.87 -6.06
CA ALA A 160 -6.66 -3.68 -6.65
C ALA A 160 -7.82 -4.39 -5.94
N ALA A 161 -7.57 -5.15 -4.86
CA ALA A 161 -8.64 -5.73 -4.08
C ALA A 161 -9.49 -4.66 -3.39
N GLY A 162 -10.81 -4.89 -3.32
CA GLY A 162 -11.75 -4.11 -2.54
C GLY A 162 -12.54 -4.99 -1.58
N ILE A 163 -13.41 -4.37 -0.82
CA ILE A 163 -14.42 -5.02 0.03
C ILE A 163 -15.41 -5.75 -0.86
N ILE A 164 -15.83 -5.11 -1.96
CA ILE A 164 -16.71 -5.72 -2.98
C ILE A 164 -15.88 -6.67 -3.83
N PHE A 165 -16.39 -7.88 -4.00
CA PHE A 165 -15.70 -8.94 -4.74
C PHE A 165 -15.26 -8.53 -6.15
N SER A 166 -16.04 -7.70 -6.86
CA SER A 166 -15.75 -7.28 -8.23
C SER A 166 -14.84 -6.05 -8.34
N SER A 167 -14.55 -5.34 -7.25
CA SER A 167 -13.66 -4.15 -7.29
C SER A 167 -12.29 -4.50 -7.88
N GLY A 168 -11.82 -3.70 -8.83
CA GLY A 168 -10.52 -3.85 -9.50
C GLY A 168 -10.42 -5.01 -10.50
N SER A 169 -11.56 -5.67 -10.85
CA SER A 169 -11.57 -6.82 -11.78
C SER A 169 -11.13 -6.46 -13.20
N GLU A 170 -11.27 -5.20 -13.60
CA GLU A 170 -10.83 -4.68 -14.90
C GLU A 170 -9.30 -4.70 -15.05
N LEU A 171 -8.56 -4.76 -13.96
CA LEU A 171 -7.10 -4.87 -13.95
C LEU A 171 -6.60 -6.32 -14.05
N GLY A 172 -7.49 -7.30 -14.00
CA GLY A 172 -7.17 -8.73 -14.07
C GLY A 172 -7.38 -9.47 -12.75
N GLN A 173 -6.55 -10.49 -12.50
CA GLN A 173 -6.65 -11.28 -11.28
C GLN A 173 -6.25 -10.48 -10.05
N ARG A 174 -6.97 -10.67 -8.95
CA ARG A 174 -6.68 -10.21 -7.60
C ARG A 174 -7.32 -11.15 -6.61
N ILE A 175 -6.88 -11.11 -5.36
CA ILE A 175 -7.47 -11.85 -4.25
C ILE A 175 -8.38 -10.88 -3.48
N SER A 176 -9.70 -11.04 -3.61
CA SER A 176 -10.66 -10.18 -2.90
C SER A 176 -10.56 -10.31 -1.39
N PHE A 177 -11.09 -9.33 -0.63
CA PHE A 177 -11.01 -9.34 0.83
C PHE A 177 -11.54 -10.64 1.45
N THR A 178 -12.71 -11.10 1.02
CA THR A 178 -13.27 -12.39 1.46
C THR A 178 -12.37 -13.58 1.12
N GLN A 179 -11.72 -13.57 -0.05
CA GLN A 179 -10.75 -14.62 -0.41
C GLN A 179 -9.48 -14.58 0.43
N GLN A 180 -9.00 -13.39 0.82
CA GLN A 180 -7.87 -13.25 1.75
C GLN A 180 -8.20 -13.85 3.12
N ILE A 181 -9.42 -13.65 3.62
CA ILE A 181 -9.89 -14.25 4.87
C ILE A 181 -9.99 -15.79 4.74
N GLN A 182 -10.42 -16.28 3.57
CA GLN A 182 -10.41 -17.72 3.31
C GLN A 182 -8.98 -18.29 3.32
N GLN A 183 -8.03 -17.61 2.66
CA GLN A 183 -6.61 -18.02 2.69
C GLN A 183 -6.04 -18.04 4.12
N PHE A 184 -6.40 -17.03 4.94
CA PHE A 184 -6.03 -17.06 6.36
C PHE A 184 -6.69 -18.24 7.10
N THR A 185 -7.95 -18.53 6.81
CA THR A 185 -8.65 -19.69 7.40
C THR A 185 -7.95 -21.00 7.05
N ASP A 186 -7.50 -21.14 5.80
CA ASP A 186 -6.72 -22.31 5.36
C ASP A 186 -5.39 -22.40 6.10
N THR A 187 -4.66 -21.28 6.25
CA THR A 187 -3.42 -21.22 7.06
C THR A 187 -3.67 -21.60 8.53
N TYR A 188 -4.77 -21.15 9.12
CA TYR A 188 -5.13 -21.50 10.49
C TYR A 188 -5.40 -22.99 10.64
N GLN A 189 -6.04 -23.63 9.65
CA GLN A 189 -6.23 -25.08 9.64
C GLN A 189 -4.87 -25.84 9.57
N GLU A 190 -3.92 -25.34 8.79
CA GLU A 190 -2.56 -25.91 8.75
C GLU A 190 -1.87 -25.79 10.11
N PHE A 191 -2.01 -24.67 10.83
CA PHE A 191 -1.50 -24.52 12.20
C PHE A 191 -2.16 -25.51 13.17
N ILE A 192 -3.48 -25.74 13.06
CA ILE A 192 -4.17 -26.74 13.88
C ILE A 192 -3.62 -28.15 13.62
N ILE A 193 -3.38 -28.50 12.35
CA ILE A 193 -2.83 -29.82 11.98
C ILE A 193 -1.41 -29.99 12.53
N ASP A 194 -0.57 -28.97 12.49
CA ASP A 194 0.83 -29.04 12.89
C ASP A 194 1.01 -29.01 14.42
N MET A 195 0.38 -28.05 15.11
CA MET A 195 0.64 -27.80 16.53
C MET A 195 -0.53 -28.14 17.48
N GLY A 196 -1.70 -28.50 16.93
CA GLY A 196 -2.92 -28.74 17.67
C GLY A 196 -3.78 -27.50 17.89
N GLU A 197 -5.08 -27.70 18.12
CA GLU A 197 -6.10 -26.67 18.19
C GLU A 197 -5.82 -25.60 19.25
N ASP A 198 -5.49 -26.01 20.49
CA ASP A 198 -5.24 -25.07 21.59
C ASP A 198 -4.02 -24.19 21.35
N ALA A 199 -2.92 -24.75 20.81
CA ALA A 199 -1.71 -24.00 20.52
C ALA A 199 -1.93 -23.03 19.34
N ALA A 200 -2.61 -23.47 18.28
CA ALA A 200 -2.97 -22.63 17.14
C ALA A 200 -3.91 -21.49 17.56
N ALA A 201 -4.94 -21.77 18.36
CA ALA A 201 -5.85 -20.76 18.89
C ALA A 201 -5.12 -19.73 19.76
N ASN A 202 -4.19 -20.16 20.60
CA ASN A 202 -3.36 -19.27 21.42
C ASN A 202 -2.43 -18.40 20.56
N LEU A 203 -1.81 -18.97 19.52
CA LEU A 203 -1.00 -18.22 18.56
C LEU A 203 -1.82 -17.10 17.94
N ILE A 204 -2.98 -17.41 17.35
CA ILE A 204 -3.81 -16.45 16.62
C ILE A 204 -4.38 -15.37 17.55
N SER A 205 -4.89 -15.74 18.73
CA SER A 205 -5.49 -14.78 19.65
C SER A 205 -4.48 -13.78 20.25
N ASN A 206 -3.21 -14.09 20.27
CA ASN A 206 -2.14 -13.20 20.71
C ASN A 206 -1.48 -12.42 19.56
N SER A 207 -1.75 -12.79 18.31
CA SER A 207 -1.22 -12.14 17.12
C SER A 207 -1.98 -10.87 16.75
N VAL A 208 -1.32 -9.97 16.01
CA VAL A 208 -1.94 -8.75 15.48
C VAL A 208 -2.36 -8.97 14.02
N PHE A 209 -3.57 -8.53 13.70
CA PHE A 209 -4.13 -8.51 12.35
C PHE A 209 -4.27 -7.07 11.86
N TYR A 210 -3.59 -6.74 10.78
CA TYR A 210 -3.66 -5.43 10.15
C TYR A 210 -4.52 -5.50 8.91
N VAL A 211 -5.56 -4.66 8.83
CA VAL A 211 -6.52 -4.63 7.73
C VAL A 211 -6.55 -3.25 7.11
N SER A 212 -6.16 -3.15 5.82
CA SER A 212 -6.19 -1.92 5.04
C SER A 212 -6.86 -2.19 3.70
N ILE A 213 -8.17 -1.89 3.60
CA ILE A 213 -9.02 -2.26 2.47
C ILE A 213 -10.15 -1.26 2.28
N GLY A 214 -10.61 -1.07 1.03
CA GLY A 214 -11.81 -0.31 0.73
C GLY A 214 -11.61 0.84 -0.25
N ILE A 215 -10.38 1.33 -0.43
CA ILE A 215 -10.13 2.45 -1.33
C ILE A 215 -10.42 2.09 -2.80
N ASN A 216 -10.20 0.84 -3.19
CA ASN A 216 -10.46 0.36 -4.54
C ASN A 216 -11.95 0.28 -4.88
N ASP A 217 -12.83 0.17 -3.87
CA ASP A 217 -14.27 0.26 -4.07
C ASP A 217 -14.71 1.64 -4.54
N TYR A 218 -13.94 2.69 -4.19
CA TYR A 218 -14.13 4.03 -4.74
C TYR A 218 -13.42 4.19 -6.08
N ILE A 219 -12.14 3.85 -6.20
CA ILE A 219 -11.33 4.09 -7.40
C ILE A 219 -11.90 3.32 -8.61
N HIS A 220 -12.14 2.02 -8.44
CA HIS A 220 -12.46 1.09 -9.51
C HIS A 220 -13.95 0.78 -9.64
N TYR A 221 -14.75 1.15 -8.63
CA TYR A 221 -16.17 0.80 -8.63
C TYR A 221 -17.06 2.04 -8.54
N TYR A 222 -17.01 2.82 -7.45
CA TYR A 222 -17.94 3.96 -7.27
C TYR A 222 -17.61 5.16 -8.17
N LEU A 223 -16.33 5.55 -8.27
CA LEU A 223 -15.86 6.70 -9.06
C LEU A 223 -15.47 6.34 -10.51
N SER A 224 -15.62 5.07 -10.88
CA SER A 224 -15.36 4.61 -12.24
C SER A 224 -16.45 5.10 -13.21
N ASN A 225 -16.04 5.63 -14.36
CA ASN A 225 -16.98 6.06 -15.41
C ASN A 225 -17.74 4.89 -16.04
N GLU A 226 -17.26 3.66 -15.88
CA GLU A 226 -17.85 2.44 -16.42
C GLU A 226 -18.88 1.81 -15.47
N SER A 227 -18.94 2.31 -14.23
CA SER A 227 -19.82 1.80 -13.18
C SER A 227 -21.16 2.57 -13.14
N ASN A 228 -22.25 1.83 -12.97
CA ASN A 228 -23.58 2.38 -12.72
C ASN A 228 -23.92 2.47 -11.22
N VAL A 229 -22.94 2.25 -10.34
CA VAL A 229 -23.15 2.16 -8.89
C VAL A 229 -23.70 3.46 -8.32
N GLN A 230 -23.22 4.62 -8.79
CA GLN A 230 -23.74 5.93 -8.39
C GLN A 230 -25.23 6.14 -8.70
N ASN A 231 -25.77 5.42 -9.67
CA ASN A 231 -27.21 5.44 -10.00
C ASN A 231 -28.06 4.58 -9.04
N VAL A 232 -27.42 3.66 -8.31
CA VAL A 232 -28.08 2.70 -7.40
C VAL A 232 -27.87 3.12 -5.96
N TYR A 233 -26.66 3.55 -5.61
CA TYR A 233 -26.27 3.94 -4.26
C TYR A 233 -25.89 5.42 -4.20
N LEU A 234 -26.57 6.16 -3.34
CA LEU A 234 -26.05 7.47 -2.89
C LEU A 234 -24.78 7.26 -2.05
N PRO A 235 -23.87 8.25 -1.93
CA PRO A 235 -22.61 8.13 -1.17
C PRO A 235 -22.82 7.53 0.22
N TRP A 236 -23.73 8.06 1.01
CA TRP A 236 -24.06 7.56 2.35
C TRP A 236 -24.48 6.08 2.36
N SER A 237 -25.36 5.68 1.46
CA SER A 237 -25.82 4.28 1.38
C SER A 237 -24.70 3.33 0.96
N PHE A 238 -23.79 3.79 0.09
CA PHE A 238 -22.63 3.04 -0.32
C PHE A 238 -21.65 2.87 0.85
N ASN A 239 -21.39 3.94 1.59
CA ASN A 239 -20.52 3.93 2.77
C ASN A 239 -21.06 2.97 3.86
N GLN A 240 -22.36 3.00 4.12
CA GLN A 240 -23.00 2.06 5.06
C GLN A 240 -22.88 0.61 4.60
N PHE A 241 -23.07 0.35 3.31
CA PHE A 241 -22.93 -0.99 2.74
C PHE A 241 -21.50 -1.52 2.92
N LEU A 242 -20.48 -0.72 2.59
CA LEU A 242 -19.09 -1.11 2.75
C LEU A 242 -18.73 -1.34 4.21
N ALA A 243 -19.12 -0.42 5.11
CA ALA A 243 -18.85 -0.53 6.54
C ALA A 243 -19.49 -1.77 7.16
N SER A 244 -20.74 -2.08 6.78
CA SER A 244 -21.42 -3.29 7.24
C SER A 244 -20.73 -4.56 6.75
N SER A 245 -20.22 -4.55 5.50
CA SER A 245 -19.47 -5.67 4.93
C SER A 245 -18.15 -5.90 5.68
N VAL A 246 -17.38 -4.84 5.97
CA VAL A 246 -16.15 -4.94 6.78
C VAL A 246 -16.47 -5.46 8.19
N SER A 247 -17.52 -4.95 8.83
CA SER A 247 -17.92 -5.41 10.16
C SER A 247 -18.25 -6.89 10.18
N GLN A 248 -18.90 -7.40 9.13
CA GLN A 248 -19.17 -8.83 9.02
C GLN A 248 -17.90 -9.66 8.86
N GLU A 249 -16.94 -9.18 8.07
CA GLU A 249 -15.66 -9.89 7.89
C GLU A 249 -14.80 -9.85 9.16
N ILE A 250 -14.86 -8.78 9.96
CA ILE A 250 -14.23 -8.76 11.29
C ILE A 250 -14.89 -9.78 12.23
N LYS A 251 -16.22 -9.95 12.18
CA LYS A 251 -16.91 -11.02 12.94
C LYS A 251 -16.48 -12.42 12.46
N ASN A 252 -16.26 -12.61 11.16
CA ASN A 252 -15.75 -13.86 10.61
C ASN A 252 -14.33 -14.16 11.14
N LEU A 253 -13.43 -13.16 11.17
CA LEU A 253 -12.09 -13.28 11.76
C LEU A 253 -12.16 -13.60 13.26
N TYR A 254 -13.05 -12.94 14.00
CA TYR A 254 -13.26 -13.21 15.42
C TYR A 254 -13.66 -14.67 15.70
N ASN A 255 -14.51 -15.25 14.85
CA ASN A 255 -14.97 -16.64 14.97
C ASN A 255 -13.85 -17.68 14.76
N ILE A 256 -12.72 -17.28 14.17
CA ILE A 256 -11.51 -18.10 14.01
C ILE A 256 -10.37 -17.61 14.90
N ASN A 257 -10.72 -17.18 16.11
CA ASN A 257 -9.83 -16.81 17.20
C ASN A 257 -9.02 -15.51 17.05
N VAL A 258 -9.28 -14.67 16.06
CA VAL A 258 -8.65 -13.33 15.99
C VAL A 258 -9.15 -12.45 17.13
N ARG A 259 -8.22 -11.79 17.85
CA ARG A 259 -8.53 -10.95 19.02
C ARG A 259 -7.88 -9.57 19.01
N LYS A 260 -6.90 -9.32 18.15
CA LYS A 260 -6.24 -8.02 18.03
C LYS A 260 -6.27 -7.55 16.58
N VAL A 261 -7.02 -6.49 16.30
CA VAL A 261 -7.21 -5.96 14.95
C VAL A 261 -6.84 -4.48 14.88
N VAL A 262 -6.00 -4.14 13.91
CA VAL A 262 -5.72 -2.76 13.48
C VAL A 262 -6.46 -2.54 12.17
N LEU A 263 -7.57 -1.81 12.19
CA LEU A 263 -8.35 -1.49 11.00
C LEU A 263 -8.02 -0.07 10.53
N MET A 264 -7.58 0.04 9.29
CA MET A 264 -7.25 1.31 8.68
C MET A 264 -8.47 1.93 8.02
N GLY A 265 -8.71 3.21 8.31
CA GLY A 265 -9.61 4.05 7.52
C GLY A 265 -8.99 4.41 6.16
N LEU A 266 -9.75 5.10 5.32
CA LEU A 266 -9.33 5.45 3.97
C LEU A 266 -8.61 6.80 3.94
N PRO A 267 -7.58 6.97 3.07
CA PRO A 267 -6.84 8.21 2.90
C PRO A 267 -7.60 9.23 2.01
N PRO A 268 -7.22 10.53 2.01
CA PRO A 268 -7.84 11.58 1.19
C PRO A 268 -7.48 11.43 -0.29
N ILE A 269 -8.08 10.47 -0.98
CA ILE A 269 -7.76 10.20 -2.40
C ILE A 269 -8.12 11.35 -3.35
N GLY A 270 -9.01 12.26 -2.94
CA GLY A 270 -9.28 13.48 -3.69
C GLY A 270 -8.05 14.39 -3.84
N CYS A 271 -7.00 14.18 -3.03
CA CYS A 271 -5.71 14.85 -3.13
C CYS A 271 -4.69 14.06 -3.96
N ALA A 272 -4.99 12.83 -4.37
CA ALA A 272 -4.06 12.00 -5.13
C ALA A 272 -3.83 12.54 -6.55
N PRO A 273 -2.60 12.43 -7.09
CA PRO A 273 -2.23 12.95 -8.40
C PRO A 273 -3.20 12.57 -9.53
N HIS A 274 -3.76 11.34 -9.49
CA HIS A 274 -4.76 10.89 -10.45
C HIS A 274 -6.01 11.77 -10.46
N TYR A 275 -6.55 12.09 -9.29
CA TYR A 275 -7.78 12.89 -9.21
C TYR A 275 -7.52 14.36 -9.48
N LEU A 276 -6.36 14.90 -9.10
CA LEU A 276 -5.95 16.26 -9.48
C LEU A 276 -5.88 16.39 -11.00
N TRP A 277 -5.34 15.39 -11.70
CA TRP A 277 -5.31 15.34 -13.15
C TRP A 277 -6.71 15.14 -13.75
N LYS A 278 -7.47 14.15 -13.28
CA LYS A 278 -8.78 13.74 -13.82
C LYS A 278 -9.79 14.90 -13.74
N TYR A 279 -9.78 15.67 -12.67
CA TYR A 279 -10.66 16.82 -12.44
C TYR A 279 -10.03 18.15 -12.85
N ASN A 280 -8.88 18.12 -13.53
CA ASN A 280 -8.15 19.27 -14.07
C ASN A 280 -7.96 20.42 -13.09
N ARG A 281 -7.57 20.11 -11.84
CA ARG A 281 -7.34 21.12 -10.80
C ARG A 281 -6.13 22.00 -11.19
N GLU A 282 -6.34 23.31 -11.38
CA GLU A 282 -5.30 24.22 -11.88
C GLU A 282 -4.20 24.43 -10.83
N ASN A 283 -4.59 24.61 -9.58
CA ASN A 283 -3.70 24.93 -8.45
C ASN A 283 -3.30 23.71 -7.62
N GLY A 284 -3.65 22.48 -8.04
CA GLY A 284 -3.38 21.28 -7.25
C GLY A 284 -4.26 21.13 -5.98
N GLU A 285 -5.38 21.85 -5.94
CA GLU A 285 -6.36 21.73 -4.85
C GLU A 285 -7.05 20.36 -4.90
N CYS A 286 -7.23 19.74 -3.74
CA CYS A 286 -7.90 18.46 -3.61
C CYS A 286 -9.34 18.49 -4.17
N VAL A 287 -9.84 17.36 -4.59
CA VAL A 287 -11.25 17.17 -4.99
C VAL A 287 -12.06 16.90 -3.73
N GLU A 288 -12.61 17.97 -3.14
CA GLU A 288 -13.27 17.91 -1.84
C GLU A 288 -14.49 17.00 -1.85
N GLU A 289 -15.23 16.92 -2.97
CA GLU A 289 -16.41 16.05 -3.09
C GLU A 289 -16.03 14.56 -2.93
N ILE A 290 -14.82 14.18 -3.33
CA ILE A 290 -14.30 12.84 -3.11
C ILE A 290 -13.85 12.68 -1.66
N ASN A 291 -13.17 13.67 -1.11
CA ASN A 291 -12.69 13.66 0.26
C ASN A 291 -13.83 13.63 1.28
N ASP A 292 -14.93 14.37 1.03
CA ASP A 292 -16.13 14.34 1.87
C ASP A 292 -16.73 12.92 1.95
N MET A 293 -16.79 12.21 0.83
CA MET A 293 -17.27 10.83 0.78
C MET A 293 -16.35 9.87 1.57
N ILE A 294 -15.05 10.08 1.51
CA ILE A 294 -14.07 9.29 2.28
C ILE A 294 -14.17 9.58 3.78
N MET A 295 -14.30 10.86 4.16
CA MET A 295 -14.50 11.23 5.57
C MET A 295 -15.79 10.62 6.12
N GLU A 296 -16.85 10.62 5.34
CA GLU A 296 -18.13 10.01 5.72
C GLU A 296 -17.99 8.49 5.93
N PHE A 297 -17.25 7.79 5.05
CA PHE A 297 -16.94 6.37 5.25
C PHE A 297 -16.17 6.15 6.57
N ASN A 298 -15.11 6.91 6.82
CA ASN A 298 -14.33 6.78 8.04
C ASN A 298 -15.17 7.05 9.30
N PHE A 299 -16.08 8.01 9.22
CA PHE A 299 -17.05 8.29 10.31
C PHE A 299 -17.97 7.08 10.56
N VAL A 300 -18.55 6.50 9.50
CA VAL A 300 -19.42 5.31 9.60
C VAL A 300 -18.65 4.12 10.15
N MET A 301 -17.41 3.90 9.70
CA MET A 301 -16.56 2.82 10.22
C MET A 301 -16.23 3.00 11.70
N ARG A 302 -15.93 4.21 12.13
CA ARG A 302 -15.66 4.50 13.54
C ARG A 302 -16.86 4.16 14.44
N TYR A 303 -18.07 4.46 13.96
CA TYR A 303 -19.30 4.06 14.62
C TYR A 303 -19.50 2.54 14.66
N ALA A 304 -19.29 1.86 13.50
CA ALA A 304 -19.41 0.41 13.40
C ALA A 304 -18.44 -0.34 14.33
N ILE A 305 -17.24 0.21 14.54
CA ILE A 305 -16.27 -0.35 15.49
C ILE A 305 -16.74 -0.19 16.94
N HIS A 306 -17.39 0.94 17.25
CA HIS A 306 -17.99 1.11 18.57
C HIS A 306 -19.06 0.03 18.85
N GLU A 307 -19.88 -0.32 17.85
CA GLU A 307 -20.83 -1.42 17.96
C GLU A 307 -20.12 -2.79 18.10
N LEU A 308 -19.05 -3.04 17.32
CA LEU A 308 -18.27 -4.27 17.45
C LEU A 308 -17.67 -4.46 18.84
N HIS A 309 -17.20 -3.41 19.49
CA HIS A 309 -16.73 -3.49 20.87
C HIS A 309 -17.83 -3.88 21.88
N GLN A 310 -19.09 -3.52 21.61
CA GLN A 310 -20.20 -3.93 22.46
C GLN A 310 -20.60 -5.39 22.22
N ASP A 311 -20.58 -5.82 20.96
CA ASP A 311 -20.93 -7.20 20.55
C ASP A 311 -19.84 -8.20 20.92
N LEU A 312 -18.57 -7.80 20.87
CA LEU A 312 -17.37 -8.66 20.98
C LEU A 312 -16.40 -8.07 22.02
N PRO A 313 -16.70 -8.16 23.32
CA PRO A 313 -15.98 -7.43 24.37
C PRO A 313 -14.53 -7.91 24.60
N ASP A 314 -14.14 -9.09 24.10
CA ASP A 314 -12.78 -9.62 24.12
C ASP A 314 -12.00 -9.37 22.81
N LEU A 315 -12.57 -8.62 21.87
CA LEU A 315 -11.88 -8.13 20.69
C LEU A 315 -11.21 -6.79 20.97
N ASP A 316 -9.89 -6.77 21.00
CA ASP A 316 -9.09 -5.55 20.98
C ASP A 316 -9.01 -5.05 19.53
N ILE A 317 -9.86 -4.10 19.13
CA ILE A 317 -9.85 -3.49 17.80
C ILE A 317 -9.56 -1.99 17.89
N ILE A 318 -8.61 -1.50 17.09
CA ILE A 318 -8.32 -0.09 16.92
C ILE A 318 -8.65 0.36 15.51
N PHE A 319 -9.18 1.56 15.37
CA PHE A 319 -9.41 2.23 14.10
C PHE A 319 -8.39 3.34 13.90
N CYS A 320 -7.63 3.30 12.83
CA CYS A 320 -6.66 4.33 12.49
C CYS A 320 -7.16 5.13 11.29
N ASP A 321 -7.56 6.37 11.49
CA ASP A 321 -8.11 7.25 10.47
C ASP A 321 -7.00 7.79 9.57
N MET A 322 -6.82 7.14 8.40
CA MET A 322 -5.80 7.52 7.42
C MET A 322 -6.07 8.89 6.80
N TYR A 323 -7.32 9.36 6.80
CA TYR A 323 -7.63 10.71 6.34
C TYR A 323 -6.98 11.75 7.27
N GLU A 324 -7.17 11.61 8.58
CA GLU A 324 -6.57 12.51 9.59
C GLU A 324 -5.03 12.53 9.46
N GLY A 325 -4.39 11.36 9.45
CA GLY A 325 -2.94 11.25 9.37
C GLY A 325 -2.34 11.78 8.07
N SER A 326 -2.98 11.49 6.93
CA SER A 326 -2.49 11.96 5.62
C SER A 326 -2.73 13.45 5.41
N MET A 327 -3.87 13.99 5.87
CA MET A 327 -4.16 15.43 5.76
C MET A 327 -3.26 16.27 6.64
N ASP A 328 -2.82 15.75 7.79
CA ASP A 328 -1.81 16.42 8.59
C ASP A 328 -0.48 16.57 7.83
N ILE A 329 -0.03 15.50 7.18
CA ILE A 329 1.18 15.53 6.35
C ILE A 329 1.02 16.51 5.16
N ILE A 330 -0.12 16.46 4.46
CA ILE A 330 -0.39 17.33 3.30
C ILE A 330 -0.44 18.81 3.70
N LYS A 331 -1.07 19.13 4.82
CA LYS A 331 -1.20 20.53 5.30
C LYS A 331 0.08 21.09 5.91
N ASN A 332 0.87 20.22 6.56
CA ASN A 332 2.08 20.61 7.29
C ASN A 332 3.35 20.07 6.59
N TYR A 333 3.31 19.93 5.26
CA TYR A 333 4.33 19.25 4.45
C TYR A 333 5.76 19.75 4.68
N GLU A 334 5.95 21.06 4.87
CA GLU A 334 7.26 21.67 5.16
C GLU A 334 7.83 21.18 6.49
N HIS A 335 6.97 21.00 7.52
CA HIS A 335 7.37 20.46 8.81
C HIS A 335 7.94 19.04 8.69
N TYR A 336 7.39 18.25 7.76
CA TYR A 336 7.84 16.89 7.48
C TYR A 336 8.98 16.80 6.46
N GLY A 337 9.44 17.94 5.93
CA GLY A 337 10.54 18.01 4.96
C GLY A 337 10.14 17.75 3.51
N PHE A 338 8.83 17.73 3.22
CA PHE A 338 8.33 17.63 1.85
C PHE A 338 8.25 19.01 1.20
N ASN A 339 8.40 19.06 -0.12
CA ASN A 339 8.22 20.27 -0.92
C ASN A 339 7.46 20.02 -2.24
N VAL A 340 7.14 18.76 -2.54
CA VAL A 340 6.31 18.35 -3.67
C VAL A 340 5.09 17.59 -3.14
N THR A 341 3.93 18.26 -3.15
CA THR A 341 2.72 17.77 -2.50
C THR A 341 1.64 17.28 -3.47
N THR A 342 1.72 17.70 -4.75
CA THR A 342 0.72 17.44 -5.78
C THR A 342 1.20 16.49 -6.85
N ASP A 343 2.47 16.62 -7.27
CA ASP A 343 3.05 15.76 -8.30
C ASP A 343 3.52 14.44 -7.71
N ALA A 344 3.22 13.34 -8.39
CA ALA A 344 3.85 12.07 -8.09
C ALA A 344 5.36 12.09 -8.44
N CYS A 345 6.16 11.30 -7.74
CA CYS A 345 7.55 11.10 -8.12
C CYS A 345 7.64 10.32 -9.45
N CYS A 346 6.77 9.35 -9.69
CA CYS A 346 6.78 8.51 -10.89
C CYS A 346 5.40 8.50 -11.59
N GLY A 347 5.40 8.84 -12.88
CA GLY A 347 4.22 8.88 -13.73
C GLY A 347 4.37 9.88 -14.86
N LEU A 348 3.32 10.06 -15.66
CA LEU A 348 3.27 11.04 -16.76
C LEU A 348 2.02 11.91 -16.69
N GLY A 349 2.06 13.02 -17.44
CA GLY A 349 0.99 14.02 -17.53
C GLY A 349 1.03 15.05 -16.41
N LYS A 350 0.02 15.92 -16.35
CA LYS A 350 -0.12 16.93 -15.29
C LYS A 350 -0.20 16.20 -13.94
N PHE A 351 0.54 16.69 -12.95
CA PHE A 351 0.72 16.05 -11.63
C PHE A 351 1.30 14.62 -11.69
N LYS A 352 1.78 14.18 -12.88
CA LYS A 352 2.10 12.77 -13.15
C LYS A 352 0.94 11.79 -12.83
N GLY A 353 -0.29 12.31 -12.88
CA GLY A 353 -1.52 11.63 -12.50
C GLY A 353 -2.24 10.91 -13.64
N TRP A 354 -1.80 11.09 -14.91
CA TRP A 354 -2.45 10.50 -16.09
C TRP A 354 -2.08 9.02 -16.30
N LEU A 355 -0.78 8.73 -16.40
CA LEU A 355 -0.27 7.39 -16.65
C LEU A 355 0.56 6.91 -15.47
N THR A 356 0.33 5.65 -15.09
CA THR A 356 1.04 5.02 -13.96
C THR A 356 2.54 4.86 -14.25
N CYS A 357 3.28 4.62 -13.19
CA CYS A 357 4.72 4.38 -13.21
C CYS A 357 5.06 3.04 -13.88
N ILE A 358 5.66 3.07 -15.08
CA ILE A 358 6.02 1.88 -15.86
C ILE A 358 7.49 1.80 -16.28
N SER A 359 8.26 2.89 -16.11
CA SER A 359 9.68 2.95 -16.51
C SER A 359 10.47 3.80 -15.52
N PRO A 360 11.76 3.47 -15.26
CA PRO A 360 12.66 4.28 -14.46
C PRO A 360 12.78 5.74 -14.91
N ASP A 361 12.73 6.00 -16.22
CA ASP A 361 12.84 7.34 -16.80
C ASP A 361 11.67 8.28 -16.43
N MET A 362 10.56 7.72 -15.95
CA MET A 362 9.40 8.47 -15.49
C MET A 362 9.54 8.95 -14.04
N ALA A 363 10.51 8.42 -13.30
CA ALA A 363 10.68 8.69 -11.88
C ALA A 363 11.51 9.95 -11.63
N CYS A 364 11.21 10.66 -10.56
CA CYS A 364 12.00 11.76 -10.04
C CYS A 364 13.34 11.25 -9.46
N ASP A 365 14.34 12.12 -9.36
CA ASP A 365 15.64 11.76 -8.78
C ASP A 365 15.56 11.52 -7.26
N ASN A 366 14.74 12.34 -6.57
CA ASN A 366 14.62 12.29 -5.11
C ASN A 366 13.15 12.09 -4.69
N ALA A 367 12.81 10.88 -4.24
CA ALA A 367 11.48 10.55 -3.75
C ALA A 367 11.21 11.09 -2.33
N SER A 368 12.26 11.33 -1.53
CA SER A 368 12.10 11.70 -0.11
C SER A 368 11.49 13.08 0.11
N ASN A 369 11.43 13.93 -0.91
CA ASN A 369 10.79 15.23 -0.86
C ASN A 369 9.39 15.28 -1.48
N HIS A 370 8.87 14.14 -1.97
CA HIS A 370 7.54 13.98 -2.54
C HIS A 370 6.61 13.28 -1.54
N ILE A 371 5.33 13.72 -1.51
CA ILE A 371 4.29 12.99 -0.77
C ILE A 371 3.89 11.71 -1.55
N TRP A 372 3.70 11.84 -2.86
CA TRP A 372 3.20 10.78 -3.72
C TRP A 372 4.32 10.08 -4.48
N TRP A 373 4.32 8.74 -4.44
CA TRP A 373 5.20 7.93 -5.27
C TRP A 373 4.67 7.81 -6.70
N ASP A 374 3.43 7.39 -6.85
CA ASP A 374 2.72 7.28 -8.12
C ASP A 374 1.35 7.96 -8.06
N GLN A 375 0.45 7.59 -8.98
CA GLN A 375 -0.88 8.19 -9.10
C GLN A 375 -1.72 8.17 -7.81
N PHE A 376 -1.50 7.16 -6.93
CA PHE A 376 -2.33 6.88 -5.76
C PHE A 376 -1.53 6.60 -4.49
N HIS A 377 -0.30 6.10 -4.61
CA HIS A 377 0.46 5.57 -3.48
C HIS A 377 1.45 6.61 -2.94
N PRO A 378 1.61 6.68 -1.62
CA PRO A 378 2.59 7.56 -0.99
C PRO A 378 4.02 7.04 -1.16
N THR A 379 5.00 7.92 -0.92
CA THR A 379 6.40 7.55 -0.86
C THR A 379 6.75 6.79 0.42
N ASP A 380 7.90 6.12 0.44
CA ASP A 380 8.49 5.48 1.62
C ASP A 380 8.60 6.44 2.82
N ALA A 381 8.97 7.70 2.58
CA ALA A 381 9.07 8.72 3.62
C ALA A 381 7.71 9.00 4.29
N VAL A 382 6.64 9.08 3.52
CA VAL A 382 5.27 9.23 4.05
C VAL A 382 4.83 7.96 4.77
N ASN A 383 5.12 6.79 4.23
CA ASN A 383 4.80 5.50 4.86
C ASN A 383 5.45 5.36 6.24
N ALA A 384 6.69 5.85 6.40
CA ALA A 384 7.38 5.88 7.70
C ALA A 384 6.62 6.72 8.74
N ILE A 385 6.21 7.94 8.38
CA ILE A 385 5.45 8.86 9.25
C ILE A 385 4.09 8.25 9.63
N LEU A 386 3.37 7.68 8.66
CA LEU A 386 2.08 7.03 8.93
C LEU A 386 2.24 5.81 9.84
N ALA A 387 3.30 5.02 9.67
CA ALA A 387 3.61 3.91 10.57
C ALA A 387 3.96 4.39 11.99
N ASP A 388 4.66 5.53 12.14
CA ASP A 388 4.92 6.16 13.44
C ASP A 388 3.62 6.56 14.13
N ASN A 389 2.68 7.14 13.38
CA ASN A 389 1.38 7.53 13.91
C ASN A 389 0.52 6.33 14.31
N VAL A 390 0.55 5.22 13.56
CA VAL A 390 -0.12 3.96 13.94
C VAL A 390 0.52 3.36 15.18
N TRP A 391 1.85 3.40 15.27
CA TRP A 391 2.59 2.79 16.37
C TRP A 391 2.30 3.49 17.70
N ASN A 392 2.61 4.78 17.82
CA ASN A 392 2.52 5.51 19.09
C ASN A 392 1.99 6.94 18.97
N SER A 393 1.40 7.29 17.83
CA SER A 393 0.88 8.65 17.57
C SER A 393 1.99 9.72 17.66
N LEU A 394 3.19 9.42 17.16
CA LEU A 394 4.38 10.27 17.30
C LEU A 394 4.17 11.69 16.78
N HIS A 395 3.50 11.82 15.65
CA HIS A 395 3.25 13.11 14.99
C HIS A 395 1.78 13.55 15.15
N THR A 396 0.84 12.66 14.85
CA THR A 396 -0.60 12.93 14.88
C THR A 396 -1.35 11.73 15.43
N LYS A 397 -2.27 12.01 16.36
CA LYS A 397 -3.17 10.98 16.87
C LYS A 397 -4.24 10.66 15.81
N MET A 398 -4.09 9.53 15.15
CA MET A 398 -5.05 9.04 14.16
C MET A 398 -5.71 7.71 14.54
N CYS A 399 -5.23 7.03 15.58
CA CYS A 399 -5.77 5.73 16.02
C CYS A 399 -6.62 5.87 17.29
N TYR A 400 -7.71 5.11 17.38
CA TYR A 400 -8.73 5.14 18.43
C TYR A 400 -9.24 3.72 18.75
N PRO A 401 -9.48 3.37 20.04
CA PRO A 401 -9.32 4.21 21.23
C PRO A 401 -7.88 4.38 21.69
N MET A 402 -6.95 3.54 21.20
CA MET A 402 -5.52 3.53 21.54
C MET A 402 -4.68 3.40 20.26
N ASN A 403 -3.35 3.46 20.36
CA ASN A 403 -2.40 3.14 19.30
C ASN A 403 -1.95 1.66 19.37
N LEU A 404 -1.11 1.23 18.40
CA LEU A 404 -0.67 -0.17 18.35
C LEU A 404 0.30 -0.52 19.50
N GLU A 405 1.18 0.40 19.91
CA GLU A 405 2.10 0.17 21.03
C GLU A 405 1.33 -0.12 22.33
N ASP A 406 0.27 0.67 22.60
CA ASP A 406 -0.60 0.45 23.76
C ASP A 406 -1.34 -0.89 23.69
N MET A 407 -1.81 -1.31 22.48
CA MET A 407 -2.51 -2.59 22.28
C MET A 407 -1.62 -3.80 22.59
N VAL A 408 -0.34 -3.73 22.24
CA VAL A 408 0.60 -4.85 22.41
C VAL A 408 1.41 -4.78 23.71
N ALA A 409 1.27 -3.69 24.47
CA ALA A 409 1.93 -3.54 25.77
C ALA A 409 1.50 -4.68 26.73
N PRO A 410 2.40 -5.22 27.57
CA PRO A 410 2.02 -6.18 28.58
C PRO A 410 0.90 -5.63 29.47
N LYS A 411 -0.23 -6.32 29.53
CA LYS A 411 -1.33 -5.94 30.45
C LYS A 411 -0.80 -6.12 31.88
N SER A 412 -0.61 -5.00 32.61
CA SER A 412 -0.14 -4.94 34.02
C SER A 412 -1.13 -5.58 35.01
#